data_65b1d350a39d2f092c33cf740dae4f90
#
_entry.id   65b1d350a39d2f092c33cf740dae4f90
#
_cell.length_a   1.000
_cell.length_b   1.000
_cell.length_c   1.000
_cell.angle_alpha   90.00
_cell.angle_beta   90.00
_cell.angle_gamma   90.00
#
_symmetry.space_group_name_H-M   'P 1'
#
loop_
_entity.id
_entity.type
_entity.pdbx_description
1 polymer ?
#
loop_
_entity_poly.entity_id
_entity_poly.type
_entity_poly.pdbx_seq_one_letter_code
_entity_poly.pdbx_strand_id
1 'polypeptide(L)'
;MKVRVWRYDVPTDVREEFEREYGPEGSWAKLFAASPGFLGTSLYVDVRSRTSYLTVDRFADDEAWQLFRAEHDTAYQEVGVRLRHLTTAQDDLV
;
A
#
# COMPACT_ATOMS: atom_id res chain seq x y z
N MET A 1 -1.61 16.00 8.20
CA MET A 1 -1.94 14.76 7.51
C MET A 1 -0.71 13.85 7.48
N LYS A 2 -0.91 12.59 7.77
CA LYS A 2 0.16 11.58 7.65
C LYS A 2 0.09 10.92 6.28
N VAL A 3 1.21 10.92 5.56
CA VAL A 3 1.30 10.32 4.24
C VAL A 3 2.38 9.23 4.27
N ARG A 4 2.06 8.07 3.70
CA ARG A 4 3.00 6.97 3.51
C ARG A 4 3.18 6.77 2.02
N VAL A 5 4.42 6.78 1.53
CA VAL A 5 4.72 6.62 0.10
C VAL A 5 5.68 5.45 -0.06
N TRP A 6 5.28 4.51 -0.91
CA TRP A 6 6.09 3.33 -1.25
C TRP A 6 6.32 3.25 -2.74
N ARG A 7 7.52 2.84 -3.13
CA ARG A 7 7.84 2.50 -4.52
C ARG A 7 7.99 0.99 -4.64
N TYR A 8 7.45 0.44 -5.71
CA TYR A 8 7.48 -1.00 -5.95
C TYR A 8 7.98 -1.31 -7.36
N ASP A 9 8.77 -2.38 -7.48
CA ASP A 9 9.05 -3.00 -8.77
C ASP A 9 8.21 -4.26 -8.86
N VAL A 10 7.48 -4.42 -9.97
CA VAL A 10 6.45 -5.44 -10.14
C VAL A 10 6.74 -6.25 -11.41
N PRO A 11 6.84 -7.60 -11.31
CA PRO A 11 7.00 -8.43 -12.51
C PRO A 11 5.84 -8.23 -13.48
N THR A 12 6.15 -8.21 -14.77
CA THR A 12 5.16 -7.92 -15.83
C THR A 12 3.94 -8.85 -15.76
N ASP A 13 4.16 -10.11 -15.46
CA ASP A 13 3.10 -11.13 -15.48
C ASP A 13 2.11 -11.03 -14.31
N VAL A 14 2.43 -10.26 -13.28
CA VAL A 14 1.53 -10.07 -12.11
C VAL A 14 1.02 -8.63 -11.97
N ARG A 15 1.20 -7.80 -12.99
CA ARG A 15 0.80 -6.38 -12.92
C ARG A 15 -0.69 -6.20 -12.64
N GLU A 16 -1.56 -6.96 -13.30
CA GLU A 16 -3.00 -6.84 -13.07
C GLU A 16 -3.37 -7.18 -11.64
N GLU A 17 -2.81 -8.26 -11.12
CA GLU A 17 -3.05 -8.64 -9.72
C GLU A 17 -2.52 -7.58 -8.77
N PHE A 18 -1.31 -7.05 -9.04
CA PHE A 18 -0.74 -5.98 -8.23
C PHE A 18 -1.66 -4.75 -8.21
N GLU A 19 -2.12 -4.31 -9.38
CA GLU A 19 -2.98 -3.12 -9.46
C GLU A 19 -4.29 -3.31 -8.70
N ARG A 20 -4.85 -4.51 -8.73
CA ARG A 20 -6.07 -4.82 -7.98
C ARG A 20 -5.81 -4.80 -6.47
N GLU A 21 -4.71 -5.39 -6.00
CA GLU A 21 -4.44 -5.54 -4.58
C GLU A 21 -3.87 -4.28 -3.92
N TYR A 22 -3.15 -3.46 -4.68
CA TYR A 22 -2.49 -2.26 -4.16
C TYR A 22 -3.23 -0.96 -4.53
N GLY A 23 -4.29 -1.04 -5.30
CA GLY A 23 -5.08 0.12 -5.70
C GLY A 23 -6.02 0.62 -4.61
N PRO A 24 -6.80 1.68 -4.93
CA PRO A 24 -7.68 2.35 -3.94
C PRO A 24 -8.74 1.44 -3.32
N GLU A 25 -9.09 0.34 -3.98
CA GLU A 25 -10.08 -0.63 -3.50
C GLU A 25 -9.47 -1.99 -3.22
N GLY A 26 -8.15 -2.05 -3.12
CA GLY A 26 -7.43 -3.29 -2.92
C GLY A 26 -7.31 -3.73 -1.47
N SER A 27 -6.53 -4.78 -1.25
CA SER A 27 -6.37 -5.42 0.05
C SER A 27 -5.81 -4.47 1.10
N TRP A 28 -4.82 -3.67 0.72
CA TRP A 28 -4.22 -2.71 1.65
C TRP A 28 -5.21 -1.62 2.04
N ALA A 29 -5.90 -1.02 1.07
CA ALA A 29 -6.86 0.04 1.34
C ALA A 29 -8.03 -0.48 2.20
N LYS A 30 -8.48 -1.70 1.95
CA LYS A 30 -9.54 -2.32 2.76
C LYS A 30 -9.09 -2.54 4.21
N LEU A 31 -7.86 -2.96 4.40
CA LEU A 31 -7.29 -3.11 5.74
C LEU A 31 -7.17 -1.76 6.45
N PHE A 32 -6.62 -0.75 5.77
CA PHE A 32 -6.44 0.58 6.35
C PHE A 32 -7.77 1.23 6.71
N ALA A 33 -8.85 0.87 6.02
CA ALA A 33 -10.18 1.40 6.28
C ALA A 33 -10.72 1.01 7.67
N ALA A 34 -10.08 0.07 8.37
CA ALA A 34 -10.38 -0.21 9.77
C ALA A 34 -10.03 0.99 10.68
N SER A 35 -9.15 1.88 10.21
CA SER A 35 -8.84 3.11 10.93
C SER A 35 -9.84 4.21 10.59
N PRO A 36 -10.48 4.84 11.58
CA PRO A 36 -11.37 5.98 11.30
C PRO A 36 -10.64 7.17 10.68
N GLY A 37 -9.33 7.25 10.85
CA GLY A 37 -8.51 8.32 10.28
C GLY A 37 -7.96 8.05 8.89
N PHE A 38 -8.26 6.89 8.27
CA PHE A 38 -7.79 6.59 6.93
C PHE A 38 -8.52 7.45 5.89
N LEU A 39 -7.76 8.11 5.01
CA LEU A 39 -8.29 9.04 4.03
C LEU A 39 -8.25 8.51 2.59
N GLY A 40 -7.55 7.41 2.35
CA GLY A 40 -7.52 6.78 1.03
C GLY A 40 -6.13 6.44 0.55
N THR A 41 -6.11 5.60 -0.49
CA THR A 41 -4.90 5.14 -1.18
C THR A 41 -4.97 5.56 -2.63
N SER A 42 -3.84 6.02 -3.17
CA SER A 42 -3.66 6.27 -4.60
C SER A 42 -2.56 5.37 -5.14
N LEU A 43 -2.74 4.89 -6.37
CA LEU A 43 -1.76 4.06 -7.06
C LEU A 43 -1.36 4.75 -8.36
N TYR A 44 -0.06 4.84 -8.61
CA TYR A 44 0.49 5.46 -9.81
C TYR A 44 1.47 4.51 -10.49
N VAL A 45 1.50 4.54 -11.81
CA VAL A 45 2.49 3.79 -12.59
C VAL A 45 3.43 4.78 -13.26
N ASP A 46 4.72 4.43 -13.33
CA ASP A 46 5.71 5.22 -14.03
C ASP A 46 5.46 5.13 -15.54
N VAL A 47 5.33 6.28 -16.22
CA VAL A 47 5.09 6.31 -17.66
C VAL A 47 6.27 5.78 -18.47
N ARG A 48 7.47 5.77 -17.89
CA ARG A 48 8.69 5.30 -18.56
C ARG A 48 8.97 3.83 -18.30
N SER A 49 8.55 3.34 -17.13
CA SER A 49 8.77 1.95 -16.73
C SER A 49 7.48 1.42 -16.12
N ARG A 50 6.71 0.73 -16.92
CA ARG A 50 5.36 0.29 -16.53
C ARG A 50 5.36 -0.84 -15.50
N THR A 51 6.55 -1.22 -15.01
CA THR A 51 6.72 -2.15 -13.89
C THR A 51 7.15 -1.46 -12.60
N SER A 52 7.23 -0.12 -12.63
CA SER A 52 7.54 0.68 -11.45
C SER A 52 6.30 1.45 -11.01
N TYR A 53 5.92 1.31 -9.74
CA TYR A 53 4.69 1.88 -9.18
C TYR A 53 4.99 2.67 -7.92
N LEU A 54 4.09 3.62 -7.63
CA LEU A 54 4.04 4.31 -6.33
C LEU A 54 2.67 4.12 -5.72
N THR A 55 2.64 3.87 -4.41
CA THR A 55 1.40 3.98 -3.64
C THR A 55 1.52 5.13 -2.66
N VAL A 56 0.42 5.83 -2.46
CA VAL A 56 0.32 6.93 -1.49
C VAL A 56 -0.86 6.62 -0.59
N ASP A 57 -0.57 6.35 0.68
CA ASP A 57 -1.60 6.10 1.69
C ASP A 57 -1.70 7.32 2.60
N ARG A 58 -2.92 7.80 2.86
CA ARG A 58 -3.16 9.02 3.62
C ARG A 58 -3.99 8.73 4.87
N PHE A 59 -3.51 9.24 6.00
CA PHE A 59 -4.21 9.19 7.29
C PHE A 59 -4.36 10.62 7.81
N ALA A 60 -5.37 10.85 8.63
CA ALA A 60 -5.67 12.20 9.14
C ALA A 60 -4.47 12.82 9.85
N ASP A 61 -3.71 12.02 10.62
CA ASP A 61 -2.52 12.47 11.33
C ASP A 61 -1.64 11.26 11.67
N ASP A 62 -0.46 11.53 12.23
CA ASP A 62 0.47 10.48 12.61
C ASP A 62 -0.11 9.57 13.70
N GLU A 63 -0.91 10.13 14.60
CA GLU A 63 -1.54 9.36 15.67
C GLU A 63 -2.48 8.29 15.11
N ALA A 64 -3.28 8.63 14.08
CA ALA A 64 -4.16 7.67 13.42
C ALA A 64 -3.37 6.50 12.83
N TRP A 65 -2.24 6.78 12.20
CA TRP A 65 -1.36 5.74 11.65
C TRP A 65 -0.77 4.87 12.77
N GLN A 66 -0.24 5.48 13.84
CA GLN A 66 0.35 4.73 14.94
C GLN A 66 -0.69 3.84 15.63
N LEU A 67 -1.90 4.35 15.82
CA LEU A 67 -2.99 3.58 16.43
C LEU A 67 -3.39 2.40 15.55
N PHE A 68 -3.49 2.63 14.23
CA PHE A 68 -3.76 1.56 13.28
C PHE A 68 -2.72 0.43 13.42
N ARG A 69 -1.42 0.78 13.43
CA ARG A 69 -0.34 -0.21 13.55
C ARG A 69 -0.40 -0.94 14.88
N ALA A 70 -0.72 -0.24 15.96
CA ALA A 70 -0.83 -0.86 17.28
C ALA A 70 -1.98 -1.87 17.34
N GLU A 71 -3.12 -1.57 16.72
CA GLU A 71 -4.32 -2.40 16.79
C GLU A 71 -4.38 -3.50 15.73
N HIS A 72 -3.74 -3.29 14.56
CA HIS A 72 -3.89 -4.17 13.40
C HIS A 72 -2.57 -4.72 12.86
N ASP A 73 -1.52 -4.77 13.69
CA ASP A 73 -0.20 -5.18 13.21
C ASP A 73 -0.18 -6.61 12.67
N THR A 74 -0.89 -7.54 13.31
CA THR A 74 -0.95 -8.92 12.84
C THR A 74 -1.56 -9.00 11.44
N ALA A 75 -2.70 -8.33 11.23
CA ALA A 75 -3.34 -8.30 9.91
C ALA A 75 -2.45 -7.62 8.87
N TYR A 76 -1.76 -6.55 9.27
CA TYR A 76 -0.82 -5.84 8.41
C TYR A 76 0.31 -6.75 7.95
N GLN A 77 0.90 -7.52 8.85
CA GLN A 77 1.95 -8.47 8.50
C GLN A 77 1.42 -9.60 7.61
N GLU A 78 0.23 -10.11 7.90
CA GLU A 78 -0.38 -11.18 7.11
C GLU A 78 -0.64 -10.77 5.66
N VAL A 79 -1.14 -9.56 5.43
CA VAL A 79 -1.33 -9.04 4.07
C VAL A 79 0.02 -8.92 3.36
N GLY A 80 1.05 -8.42 4.05
CA GLY A 80 2.40 -8.33 3.49
C GLY A 80 2.94 -9.67 3.04
N VAL A 81 2.77 -10.70 3.86
CA VAL A 81 3.21 -12.07 3.52
C VAL A 81 2.42 -12.61 2.32
N ARG A 82 1.10 -12.45 2.33
CA ARG A 82 0.22 -12.95 1.28
C ARG A 82 0.53 -12.32 -0.08
N LEU A 83 0.91 -11.04 -0.11
CA LEU A 83 1.14 -10.30 -1.35
C LEU A 83 2.61 -10.20 -1.75
N ARG A 84 3.50 -10.86 -1.01
CA ARG A 84 4.96 -10.77 -1.24
C ARG A 84 5.34 -11.16 -2.67
N HIS A 85 4.64 -12.10 -3.27
CA HIS A 85 4.95 -12.61 -4.61
C HIS A 85 4.70 -11.56 -5.71
N LEU A 86 4.03 -10.46 -5.40
CA LEU A 86 3.68 -9.44 -6.39
C LEU A 86 4.78 -8.42 -6.63
N THR A 87 5.84 -8.38 -5.81
CA THR A 87 6.89 -7.39 -5.95
C THR A 87 8.27 -8.04 -5.90
N THR A 88 9.21 -7.47 -6.67
CA THR A 88 10.61 -7.88 -6.62
C THR A 88 11.45 -6.91 -5.79
N ALA A 89 10.96 -5.69 -5.60
CA ALA A 89 11.59 -4.69 -4.73
C ALA A 89 10.52 -3.75 -4.21
N GLN A 90 10.73 -3.24 -2.99
CA GLN A 90 9.88 -2.23 -2.40
C GLN A 90 10.70 -1.29 -1.54
N ASP A 91 10.46 0.01 -1.66
CA ASP A 91 11.17 1.06 -0.94
C ASP A 91 10.18 1.98 -0.24
N ASP A 92 10.39 2.19 1.06
CA ASP A 92 9.64 3.15 1.85
C ASP A 92 10.26 4.53 1.60
N LEU A 93 9.53 5.45 0.98
CA LEU A 93 10.04 6.76 0.61
C LEU A 93 9.68 7.86 1.61
N VAL A 94 8.62 7.67 2.37
CA VAL A 94 8.15 8.64 3.36
C VAL A 94 7.51 7.95 4.55
#